data_722d614fce3d7e7a90af58af835f8ea3
#
_entry.id   722d614fce3d7e7a90af58af835f8ea3
#
_cell.length_a   1.000
_cell.length_b   1.000
_cell.length_c   1.000
_cell.angle_alpha   90.00
_cell.angle_beta   90.00
_cell.angle_gamma   90.00
#
_symmetry.space_group_name_H-M   'P 1'
#
loop_
_entity.id
_entity.type
_entity.pdbx_description
1 polymer ?
#
loop_
_entity_poly.entity_id
_entity_poly.type
_entity_poly.pdbx_seq_one_letter_code
_entity_poly.pdbx_strand_id
1 'polypeptide(L)'
;QVYKNLNIKQSFPIVMVGGTNGKGSTCAFIESIYNNGGYKVASYSSPHFFKFNERIRVNKAPCTDRVIVDALFRINKAREKIPLTYFEMTTLAAMLIFTENDIDIAIMEVGLGGRLDAVNIFDPEVSLITSISLDHQEFLGDSIKKIFKEKVGIFRENKNAILNFSCKEAFIKKFKETSVANISEIGSDYCIKV
;
A
#
# COMPACT_ATOMS: atom_id res chain seq x y z
N GLN A 1 -6.93 17.18 -0.88
CA GLN A 1 -8.13 17.95 -1.23
C GLN A 1 -9.05 17.11 -2.14
N VAL A 2 -8.59 16.54 -3.27
CA VAL A 2 -9.44 15.76 -4.22
C VAL A 2 -10.09 14.56 -3.54
N TYR A 3 -9.37 13.82 -2.70
CA TYR A 3 -9.93 12.73 -1.89
C TYR A 3 -11.11 13.19 -1.03
N LYS A 4 -11.03 14.38 -0.42
CA LYS A 4 -12.14 14.97 0.33
C LYS A 4 -13.32 15.35 -0.57
N ASN A 5 -13.06 15.91 -1.76
CA ASN A 5 -14.09 16.27 -2.72
C ASN A 5 -14.88 15.05 -3.23
N LEU A 6 -14.22 13.89 -3.32
CA LEU A 6 -14.85 12.62 -3.70
C LEU A 6 -15.77 12.06 -2.62
N ASN A 7 -15.69 12.58 -1.40
CA ASN A 7 -16.52 12.15 -0.26
C ASN A 7 -16.47 10.63 -0.01
N ILE A 8 -15.31 10.01 -0.29
CA ILE A 8 -15.07 8.57 -0.12
C ILE A 8 -15.04 8.24 1.38
N LYS A 9 -15.87 7.28 1.78
CA LYS A 9 -15.89 6.75 3.15
C LYS A 9 -15.31 5.33 3.14
N GLN A 10 -14.10 5.19 3.65
CA GLN A 10 -13.49 3.88 3.86
C GLN A 10 -14.23 3.14 4.98
N SER A 11 -14.77 1.97 4.69
CA SER A 11 -15.52 1.13 5.64
C SER A 11 -14.88 -0.23 5.90
N PHE A 12 -13.73 -0.50 5.31
CA PHE A 12 -12.98 -1.76 5.38
C PHE A 12 -11.54 -1.51 5.83
N PRO A 13 -10.90 -2.49 6.48
CA PRO A 13 -9.49 -2.42 6.83
C PRO A 13 -8.60 -2.46 5.60
N ILE A 14 -7.45 -1.78 5.69
CA ILE A 14 -6.41 -1.77 4.66
C ILE A 14 -5.15 -2.44 5.21
N VAL A 15 -4.57 -3.34 4.40
CA VAL A 15 -3.19 -3.80 4.55
C VAL A 15 -2.34 -3.05 3.53
N MET A 16 -1.41 -2.23 4.01
CA MET A 16 -0.50 -1.47 3.16
C MET A 16 0.86 -2.14 3.08
N VAL A 17 1.34 -2.39 1.86
CA VAL A 17 2.58 -3.12 1.61
C VAL A 17 3.59 -2.22 0.93
N GLY A 18 4.65 -1.89 1.66
CA GLY A 18 5.83 -1.16 1.16
C GLY A 18 7.07 -2.05 1.12
N GLY A 19 8.16 -1.51 0.60
CA GLY A 19 9.45 -2.22 0.51
C GLY A 19 10.21 -1.90 -0.77
N THR A 20 11.43 -2.39 -0.88
CA THR A 20 12.19 -2.30 -2.13
C THR A 20 11.76 -3.39 -3.08
N ASN A 21 11.90 -4.65 -2.69
CA ASN A 21 11.54 -5.83 -3.48
C ASN A 21 10.45 -6.66 -2.80
N GLY A 22 9.70 -7.43 -3.58
CA GLY A 22 8.73 -8.40 -3.06
C GLY A 22 7.36 -7.84 -2.68
N LYS A 23 7.09 -6.53 -2.88
CA LYS A 23 5.79 -5.91 -2.57
C LYS A 23 4.62 -6.62 -3.27
N GLY A 24 4.66 -6.69 -4.60
CA GLY A 24 3.59 -7.29 -5.41
C GLY A 24 3.38 -8.78 -5.09
N SER A 25 4.46 -9.55 -4.88
CA SER A 25 4.36 -10.96 -4.45
C SER A 25 3.69 -11.08 -3.08
N THR A 26 4.06 -10.22 -2.14
CA THR A 26 3.44 -10.19 -0.80
C THR A 26 1.96 -9.84 -0.91
N CYS A 27 1.59 -8.83 -1.71
CA CYS A 27 0.19 -8.49 -1.97
C CYS A 27 -0.60 -9.69 -2.53
N ALA A 28 -0.01 -10.41 -3.51
CA ALA A 28 -0.64 -11.57 -4.13
C ALA A 28 -0.84 -12.73 -3.13
N PHE A 29 0.14 -12.99 -2.24
CA PHE A 29 0.00 -13.99 -1.19
C PHE A 29 -1.10 -13.60 -0.19
N ILE A 30 -1.11 -12.37 0.30
CA ILE A 30 -2.11 -11.88 1.24
C ILE A 30 -3.50 -11.96 0.59
N GLU A 31 -3.66 -11.50 -0.65
CA GLU A 31 -4.90 -11.61 -1.43
C GLU A 31 -5.37 -13.06 -1.53
N SER A 32 -4.46 -13.99 -1.81
CA SER A 32 -4.78 -15.41 -1.92
C SER A 32 -5.23 -16.02 -0.59
N ILE A 33 -4.55 -15.68 0.51
CA ILE A 33 -4.88 -16.18 1.84
C ILE A 33 -6.29 -15.73 2.25
N TYR A 34 -6.58 -14.44 2.16
CA TYR A 34 -7.89 -13.92 2.55
C TYR A 34 -9.02 -14.44 1.64
N ASN A 35 -8.81 -14.50 0.31
CA ASN A 35 -9.82 -15.08 -0.60
C ASN A 35 -10.10 -16.55 -0.31
N ASN A 36 -9.06 -17.35 -0.01
CA ASN A 36 -9.25 -18.76 0.37
C ASN A 36 -9.91 -18.90 1.75
N GLY A 37 -9.80 -17.89 2.61
CA GLY A 37 -10.53 -17.78 3.88
C GLY A 37 -11.98 -17.34 3.72
N GLY A 38 -12.46 -17.11 2.49
CA GLY A 38 -13.84 -16.72 2.20
C GLY A 38 -14.12 -15.21 2.25
N TYR A 39 -13.06 -14.37 2.40
CA TYR A 39 -13.21 -12.93 2.42
C TYR A 39 -13.28 -12.34 1.01
N LYS A 40 -14.05 -11.29 0.82
CA LYS A 40 -14.07 -10.47 -0.39
C LYS A 40 -12.93 -9.47 -0.35
N VAL A 41 -11.94 -9.67 -1.20
CA VAL A 41 -10.68 -8.93 -1.19
C VAL A 41 -10.60 -7.98 -2.37
N ALA A 42 -10.20 -6.73 -2.13
CA ALA A 42 -9.74 -5.85 -3.19
C ALA A 42 -8.22 -5.67 -3.11
N SER A 43 -7.56 -5.52 -4.26
CA SER A 43 -6.13 -5.27 -4.31
C SER A 43 -5.76 -4.21 -5.35
N TYR A 44 -4.83 -3.33 -4.96
CA TYR A 44 -4.20 -2.33 -5.80
C TYR A 44 -2.70 -2.58 -5.85
N SER A 45 -2.15 -2.79 -7.03
CA SER A 45 -0.73 -3.11 -7.23
C SER A 45 -0.12 -2.36 -8.44
N SER A 46 1.21 -2.24 -8.45
CA SER A 46 1.94 -1.59 -9.54
C SER A 46 3.39 -2.07 -9.65
N PRO A 47 3.96 -2.08 -10.88
CA PRO A 47 3.30 -1.84 -12.16
C PRO A 47 2.43 -3.02 -12.62
N HIS A 48 1.73 -2.88 -13.74
CA HIS A 48 1.10 -3.98 -14.46
C HIS A 48 2.09 -4.60 -15.46
N PHE A 49 1.83 -5.84 -15.88
CA PHE A 49 2.65 -6.53 -16.89
C PHE A 49 2.11 -6.36 -18.30
N PHE A 50 0.82 -6.56 -18.50
CA PHE A 50 0.19 -6.54 -19.82
C PHE A 50 -0.89 -5.49 -19.96
N LYS A 51 -1.82 -5.43 -18.98
CA LYS A 51 -2.98 -4.54 -19.03
C LYS A 51 -3.11 -3.72 -17.76
N PHE A 52 -3.49 -2.46 -17.92
CA PHE A 52 -3.72 -1.55 -16.80
C PHE A 52 -4.66 -2.13 -15.74
N ASN A 53 -5.66 -2.89 -16.16
CA ASN A 53 -6.68 -3.50 -15.30
C ASN A 53 -6.11 -4.40 -14.20
N GLU A 54 -4.91 -4.98 -14.42
CA GLU A 54 -4.20 -5.79 -13.43
C GLU A 54 -3.92 -5.04 -12.13
N ARG A 55 -3.85 -3.70 -12.20
CA ARG A 55 -3.58 -2.85 -11.05
C ARG A 55 -4.71 -2.80 -10.04
N ILE A 56 -5.95 -2.98 -10.48
CA ILE A 56 -7.15 -2.86 -9.65
C ILE A 56 -7.96 -4.14 -9.77
N ARG A 57 -7.98 -4.92 -8.72
CA ARG A 57 -8.68 -6.23 -8.69
C ARG A 57 -9.68 -6.27 -7.55
N VAL A 58 -10.77 -6.97 -7.79
CA VAL A 58 -11.77 -7.33 -6.77
C VAL A 58 -11.99 -8.83 -6.85
N ASN A 59 -11.81 -9.55 -5.76
CA ASN A 59 -11.91 -11.02 -5.69
C ASN A 59 -11.07 -11.72 -6.77
N LYS A 60 -9.80 -11.34 -6.89
CA LYS A 60 -8.81 -11.83 -7.88
C LYS A 60 -9.10 -11.43 -9.33
N ALA A 61 -10.27 -10.88 -9.65
CA ALA A 61 -10.62 -10.47 -11.00
C ALA A 61 -10.18 -9.02 -11.27
N PRO A 62 -9.44 -8.75 -12.36
CA PRO A 62 -9.17 -7.39 -12.79
C PRO A 62 -10.45 -6.62 -13.09
N CYS A 63 -10.52 -5.36 -12.69
CA CYS A 63 -11.65 -4.51 -13.01
C CYS A 63 -11.78 -4.28 -14.52
N THR A 64 -13.01 -4.16 -15.01
CA THR A 64 -13.24 -3.89 -16.44
C THR A 64 -12.87 -2.45 -16.80
N ASP A 65 -12.58 -2.20 -18.08
CA ASP A 65 -12.30 -0.85 -18.59
C ASP A 65 -13.41 0.12 -18.24
N ARG A 66 -14.67 -0.30 -18.35
CA ARG A 66 -15.83 0.54 -18.05
C ARG A 66 -15.81 1.04 -16.61
N VAL A 67 -15.53 0.17 -15.65
CA VAL A 67 -15.48 0.51 -14.21
C VAL A 67 -14.34 1.48 -13.94
N ILE A 68 -13.17 1.23 -14.54
CA ILE A 68 -11.98 2.08 -14.36
C ILE A 68 -12.20 3.45 -14.99
N VAL A 69 -12.73 3.50 -16.21
CA VAL A 69 -12.99 4.76 -16.92
C VAL A 69 -14.03 5.61 -16.18
N ASP A 70 -15.11 4.99 -15.66
CA ASP A 70 -16.09 5.70 -14.85
C ASP A 70 -15.46 6.32 -13.59
N ALA A 71 -14.67 5.56 -12.86
CA ALA A 71 -13.95 6.04 -11.68
C ALA A 71 -13.02 7.22 -12.03
N LEU A 72 -12.23 7.10 -13.10
CA LEU A 72 -11.33 8.17 -13.56
C LEU A 72 -12.09 9.42 -13.99
N PHE A 73 -13.23 9.27 -14.65
CA PHE A 73 -14.09 10.40 -15.04
C PHE A 73 -14.61 11.15 -13.81
N ARG A 74 -15.05 10.44 -12.78
CA ARG A 74 -15.54 11.04 -11.53
C ARG A 74 -14.43 11.76 -10.78
N ILE A 75 -13.21 11.20 -10.74
CA ILE A 75 -12.06 11.86 -10.17
C ILE A 75 -11.69 13.11 -10.96
N ASN A 76 -11.70 13.04 -12.29
CA ASN A 76 -11.43 14.19 -13.14
C ASN A 76 -12.42 15.33 -12.90
N LYS A 77 -13.68 15.02 -12.63
CA LYS A 77 -14.69 15.99 -12.23
C LYS A 77 -14.42 16.56 -10.82
N ALA A 78 -14.10 15.71 -9.85
CA ALA A 78 -13.88 16.11 -8.46
C ALA A 78 -12.57 16.87 -8.23
N ARG A 79 -11.54 16.65 -9.07
CA ARG A 79 -10.28 17.38 -8.97
C ARG A 79 -10.37 18.85 -9.43
N GLU A 80 -11.40 19.19 -10.24
CA GLU A 80 -11.55 20.52 -10.81
C GLU A 80 -10.27 20.98 -11.54
N LYS A 81 -9.55 21.97 -10.98
CA LYS A 81 -8.27 22.51 -11.50
C LYS A 81 -7.04 21.96 -10.75
N ILE A 82 -7.24 21.07 -9.78
CA ILE A 82 -6.11 20.50 -9.01
C ILE A 82 -5.36 19.51 -9.91
N PRO A 83 -4.06 19.71 -10.14
CA PRO A 83 -3.27 18.73 -10.89
C PRO A 83 -3.10 17.45 -10.08
N LEU A 84 -3.24 16.31 -10.73
CA LEU A 84 -2.94 15.00 -10.19
C LEU A 84 -1.98 14.29 -11.12
N THR A 85 -1.00 13.62 -10.55
CA THR A 85 -0.15 12.68 -11.29
C THR A 85 -0.96 11.47 -11.73
N TYR A 86 -0.42 10.72 -12.69
CA TYR A 86 -1.00 9.45 -13.12
C TYR A 86 -1.23 8.50 -11.92
N PHE A 87 -0.24 8.38 -11.03
CA PHE A 87 -0.33 7.48 -9.88
C PHE A 87 -1.38 7.93 -8.86
N GLU A 88 -1.46 9.23 -8.57
CA GLU A 88 -2.52 9.78 -7.70
C GLU A 88 -3.92 9.54 -8.27
N MET A 89 -4.12 9.74 -9.59
CA MET A 89 -5.39 9.46 -10.26
C MET A 89 -5.78 7.99 -10.11
N THR A 90 -4.84 7.07 -10.36
CA THR A 90 -5.13 5.63 -10.32
C THR A 90 -5.31 5.10 -8.91
N THR A 91 -4.61 5.68 -7.93
CA THR A 91 -4.78 5.38 -6.51
C THR A 91 -6.16 5.77 -6.01
N LEU A 92 -6.64 6.97 -6.37
CA LEU A 92 -8.00 7.40 -6.05
C LEU A 92 -9.05 6.56 -6.75
N ALA A 93 -8.80 6.14 -8.01
CA ALA A 93 -9.71 5.28 -8.76
C ALA A 93 -9.85 3.91 -8.08
N ALA A 94 -8.75 3.32 -7.63
CA ALA A 94 -8.79 2.06 -6.90
C ALA A 94 -9.64 2.18 -5.63
N MET A 95 -9.42 3.21 -4.81
CA MET A 95 -10.19 3.41 -3.59
C MET A 95 -11.67 3.66 -3.87
N LEU A 96 -12.01 4.45 -4.88
CA LEU A 96 -13.40 4.70 -5.26
C LEU A 96 -14.10 3.40 -5.67
N ILE A 97 -13.44 2.58 -6.49
CA ILE A 97 -13.95 1.27 -6.90
C ILE A 97 -14.14 0.36 -5.68
N PHE A 98 -13.18 0.33 -4.75
CA PHE A 98 -13.25 -0.52 -3.56
C PHE A 98 -14.43 -0.17 -2.66
N THR A 99 -14.69 1.14 -2.48
CA THR A 99 -15.83 1.59 -1.65
C THR A 99 -17.21 1.31 -2.29
N GLU A 100 -17.26 1.05 -3.58
CA GLU A 100 -18.48 0.69 -4.31
C GLU A 100 -18.70 -0.81 -4.43
N ASN A 101 -17.72 -1.60 -4.00
CA ASN A 101 -17.81 -3.04 -3.91
C ASN A 101 -17.85 -3.45 -2.43
N ASP A 102 -18.76 -4.31 -2.08
CA ASP A 102 -18.92 -4.83 -0.72
C ASP A 102 -17.75 -5.78 -0.39
N ILE A 103 -16.58 -5.17 -0.05
CA ILE A 103 -15.34 -5.89 0.26
C ILE A 103 -15.10 -5.93 1.76
N ASP A 104 -14.42 -6.99 2.23
CA ASP A 104 -14.06 -7.17 3.62
C ASP A 104 -12.69 -6.57 3.95
N ILE A 105 -11.78 -6.49 2.96
CA ILE A 105 -10.41 -6.01 3.14
C ILE A 105 -9.82 -5.51 1.82
N ALA A 106 -9.01 -4.45 1.90
CA ALA A 106 -8.20 -3.97 0.79
C ALA A 106 -6.70 -4.20 1.03
N ILE A 107 -5.97 -4.59 -0.01
CA ILE A 107 -4.52 -4.74 -0.02
C ILE A 107 -3.96 -3.70 -0.97
N MET A 108 -3.10 -2.81 -0.46
CA MET A 108 -2.61 -1.68 -1.22
C MET A 108 -1.09 -1.67 -1.28
N GLU A 109 -0.54 -1.80 -2.48
CA GLU A 109 0.88 -1.73 -2.74
C GLU A 109 1.33 -0.27 -2.87
N VAL A 110 2.36 0.10 -2.10
CA VAL A 110 3.07 1.38 -2.23
C VAL A 110 3.83 1.42 -3.56
N GLY A 111 3.65 2.46 -4.34
CA GLY A 111 4.33 2.61 -5.62
C GLY A 111 5.82 2.94 -5.45
N LEU A 112 6.13 3.99 -4.69
CA LEU A 112 7.50 4.46 -4.47
C LEU A 112 7.69 5.04 -3.07
N GLY A 113 8.75 4.60 -2.38
CA GLY A 113 9.07 5.11 -1.05
C GLY A 113 8.07 4.65 0.00
N GLY A 114 7.21 5.53 0.43
CA GLY A 114 6.13 5.30 1.39
C GLY A 114 5.54 6.60 1.92
N ARG A 115 6.30 7.39 2.65
CA ARG A 115 5.85 8.60 3.34
C ARG A 115 5.09 9.58 2.44
N LEU A 116 5.57 9.82 1.23
CA LEU A 116 4.98 10.74 0.24
C LEU A 116 4.26 10.01 -0.90
N ASP A 117 4.09 8.70 -0.80
CA ASP A 117 3.36 7.93 -1.80
C ASP A 117 1.86 8.25 -1.75
N ALA A 118 1.21 8.23 -2.92
CA ALA A 118 -0.22 8.53 -3.02
C ALA A 118 -1.08 7.55 -2.19
N VAL A 119 -0.68 6.28 -2.09
CA VAL A 119 -1.37 5.27 -1.30
C VAL A 119 -1.38 5.63 0.19
N ASN A 120 -0.38 6.39 0.66
CA ASN A 120 -0.25 6.77 2.06
C ASN A 120 -1.29 7.81 2.56
N ILE A 121 -2.16 8.29 1.68
CA ILE A 121 -3.32 9.13 2.07
C ILE A 121 -4.38 8.35 2.85
N PHE A 122 -4.41 7.03 2.69
CA PHE A 122 -5.35 6.15 3.38
C PHE A 122 -4.83 5.73 4.76
N ASP A 123 -5.73 5.31 5.63
CA ASP A 123 -5.38 4.86 6.97
C ASP A 123 -5.35 3.33 7.06
N PRO A 124 -4.16 2.69 7.07
CA PRO A 124 -4.04 1.24 7.14
C PRO A 124 -4.29 0.71 8.55
N GLU A 125 -4.90 -0.46 8.65
CA GLU A 125 -4.95 -1.25 9.89
C GLU A 125 -3.64 -1.98 10.16
N VAL A 126 -2.99 -2.44 9.08
CA VAL A 126 -1.68 -3.10 9.12
C VAL A 126 -0.78 -2.54 8.03
N SER A 127 0.47 -2.22 8.37
CA SER A 127 1.50 -1.82 7.41
C SER A 127 2.63 -2.83 7.41
N LEU A 128 3.12 -3.22 6.21
CA LEU A 128 4.19 -4.19 6.06
C LEU A 128 5.32 -3.62 5.19
N ILE A 129 6.57 -3.75 5.63
CA ILE A 129 7.77 -3.49 4.84
C ILE A 129 8.47 -4.81 4.51
N THR A 130 8.51 -5.17 3.23
CA THR A 130 9.03 -6.45 2.74
C THR A 130 10.54 -6.53 2.80
N SER A 131 11.23 -5.48 2.34
CA SER A 131 12.69 -5.39 2.32
C SER A 131 13.14 -3.94 2.16
N ILE A 132 14.39 -3.66 2.53
CA ILE A 132 15.03 -2.37 2.28
C ILE A 132 16.40 -2.59 1.68
N SER A 133 16.63 -2.00 0.51
CA SER A 133 17.92 -1.94 -0.17
C SER A 133 18.06 -0.62 -0.92
N LEU A 134 19.25 -0.33 -1.42
CA LEU A 134 19.48 0.85 -2.25
C LEU A 134 18.70 0.71 -3.56
N ASP A 135 17.78 1.64 -3.78
CA ASP A 135 16.93 1.69 -4.96
C ASP A 135 16.33 3.10 -5.08
N HIS A 136 16.03 3.53 -6.31
CA HIS A 136 15.46 4.86 -6.58
C HIS A 136 16.15 6.00 -5.84
N GLN A 137 17.50 6.00 -5.81
CA GLN A 137 18.30 6.91 -5.00
C GLN A 137 18.05 8.38 -5.32
N GLU A 138 17.68 8.70 -6.55
CA GLU A 138 17.32 10.05 -7.00
C GLU A 138 16.11 10.61 -6.21
N PHE A 139 15.20 9.74 -5.77
CA PHE A 139 13.97 10.15 -5.06
C PHE A 139 14.04 9.87 -3.56
N LEU A 140 14.63 8.75 -3.16
CA LEU A 140 14.57 8.26 -1.77
C LEU A 140 15.85 8.57 -0.99
N GLY A 141 16.91 9.01 -1.69
CA GLY A 141 18.22 9.30 -1.10
C GLY A 141 19.21 8.17 -1.25
N ASP A 142 20.45 8.47 -0.97
CA ASP A 142 21.67 7.73 -1.27
C ASP A 142 22.09 6.71 -0.18
N SER A 143 21.29 6.52 0.85
CA SER A 143 21.60 5.64 1.96
C SER A 143 20.40 4.82 2.43
N ILE A 144 20.69 3.62 2.92
CA ILE A 144 19.66 2.72 3.53
C ILE A 144 18.85 3.44 4.60
N LYS A 145 19.49 4.31 5.40
CA LYS A 145 18.83 5.09 6.45
C LYS A 145 17.79 6.06 5.89
N LYS A 146 18.09 6.75 4.78
CA LYS A 146 17.15 7.67 4.13
C LYS A 146 15.99 6.90 3.53
N ILE A 147 16.28 5.81 2.79
CA ILE A 147 15.27 4.94 2.19
C ILE A 147 14.36 4.32 3.25
N PHE A 148 14.95 3.84 4.36
CA PHE A 148 14.20 3.33 5.51
C PHE A 148 13.19 4.36 6.02
N LYS A 149 13.65 5.60 6.26
CA LYS A 149 12.79 6.69 6.77
C LYS A 149 11.61 6.97 5.87
N GLU A 150 11.80 6.95 4.55
CA GLU A 150 10.70 7.12 3.59
C GLU A 150 9.71 5.95 3.64
N LYS A 151 10.22 4.71 3.73
CA LYS A 151 9.35 3.52 3.70
C LYS A 151 8.53 3.36 4.97
N VAL A 152 9.12 3.55 6.15
CA VAL A 152 8.38 3.44 7.43
C VAL A 152 7.38 4.58 7.65
N GLY A 153 7.37 5.58 6.79
CA GLY A 153 6.37 6.65 6.80
C GLY A 153 4.93 6.18 6.52
N ILE A 154 4.73 4.91 6.19
CA ILE A 154 3.40 4.28 6.09
C ILE A 154 2.88 3.75 7.44
N PHE A 155 3.70 3.69 8.47
CA PHE A 155 3.29 3.21 9.78
C PHE A 155 2.38 4.23 10.48
N ARG A 156 1.49 3.73 11.31
CA ARG A 156 0.53 4.53 12.07
C ARG A 156 0.67 4.30 13.56
N GLU A 157 0.37 5.31 14.32
CA GLU A 157 0.31 5.24 15.78
C GLU A 157 -0.71 4.18 16.23
N ASN A 158 -0.30 3.35 17.19
CA ASN A 158 -1.12 2.28 17.78
C ASN A 158 -1.67 1.25 16.78
N LYS A 159 -1.12 1.19 15.54
CA LYS A 159 -1.45 0.18 14.53
C LYS A 159 -0.31 -0.83 14.38
N ASN A 160 -0.65 -2.00 13.85
CA ASN A 160 0.32 -3.06 13.64
C ASN A 160 1.23 -2.76 12.44
N ALA A 161 2.53 -2.92 12.64
CA ALA A 161 3.55 -2.75 11.63
C ALA A 161 4.46 -3.97 11.58
N ILE A 162 4.77 -4.47 10.39
CA ILE A 162 5.58 -5.67 10.18
C ILE A 162 6.83 -5.29 9.41
N LEU A 163 7.99 -5.68 9.95
CA LEU A 163 9.28 -5.59 9.27
C LEU A 163 9.74 -7.01 8.89
N ASN A 164 9.72 -7.33 7.60
CA ASN A 164 10.15 -8.65 7.10
C ASN A 164 11.67 -8.70 6.80
N PHE A 165 12.46 -8.11 7.69
CA PHE A 165 13.93 -8.17 7.66
C PHE A 165 14.48 -7.93 9.07
N SER A 166 15.67 -8.49 9.34
CA SER A 166 16.30 -8.34 10.65
C SER A 166 16.88 -6.94 10.84
N CYS A 167 16.57 -6.32 11.96
CA CYS A 167 17.03 -4.98 12.34
C CYS A 167 18.47 -5.01 12.88
N LYS A 168 19.46 -5.31 12.02
CA LYS A 168 20.87 -5.30 12.41
C LYS A 168 21.44 -3.89 12.56
N GLU A 169 20.90 -2.94 11.82
CA GLU A 169 21.36 -1.55 11.81
C GLU A 169 20.91 -0.80 13.07
N ALA A 170 21.84 -0.15 13.75
CA ALA A 170 21.55 0.56 15.01
C ALA A 170 20.42 1.59 14.91
N PHE A 171 20.30 2.27 13.76
CA PHE A 171 19.22 3.26 13.55
C PHE A 171 17.84 2.62 13.42
N ILE A 172 17.75 1.39 12.90
CA ILE A 172 16.50 0.64 12.80
C ILE A 172 16.08 0.18 14.20
N LYS A 173 17.04 -0.34 14.98
CA LYS A 173 16.78 -0.70 16.38
C LYS A 173 16.26 0.49 17.18
N LYS A 174 16.93 1.64 17.06
CA LYS A 174 16.49 2.88 17.73
C LYS A 174 15.10 3.32 17.25
N PHE A 175 14.80 3.19 15.96
CA PHE A 175 13.45 3.50 15.44
C PHE A 175 12.40 2.61 16.07
N LYS A 176 12.63 1.29 16.17
CA LYS A 176 11.70 0.35 16.82
C LYS A 176 11.41 0.74 18.27
N GLU A 177 12.44 1.13 19.03
CA GLU A 177 12.32 1.57 20.43
C GLU A 177 11.53 2.87 20.60
N THR A 178 11.54 3.75 19.61
CA THR A 178 10.90 5.08 19.66
C THR A 178 9.61 5.18 18.84
N SER A 179 9.25 4.13 18.11
CA SER A 179 8.03 4.11 17.29
C SER A 179 6.79 3.98 18.15
N VAL A 180 5.76 4.69 17.76
CA VAL A 180 4.42 4.57 18.36
C VAL A 180 3.56 3.48 17.73
N ALA A 181 4.04 2.84 16.64
CA ALA A 181 3.41 1.67 16.03
C ALA A 181 3.78 0.39 16.78
N ASN A 182 2.89 -0.61 16.76
CA ASN A 182 3.15 -1.95 17.28
C ASN A 182 3.97 -2.74 16.26
N ILE A 183 5.30 -2.71 16.37
CA ILE A 183 6.21 -3.29 15.38
C ILE A 183 6.52 -4.75 15.71
N SER A 184 6.23 -5.65 14.76
CA SER A 184 6.70 -7.04 14.75
C SER A 184 7.79 -7.24 13.70
N GLU A 185 8.87 -7.93 14.05
CA GLU A 185 10.06 -8.13 13.23
C GLU A 185 10.38 -9.60 13.07
N ILE A 186 10.75 -10.03 11.84
CA ILE A 186 11.22 -11.38 11.58
C ILE A 186 12.56 -11.64 12.31
N GLY A 187 12.67 -12.81 12.93
CA GLY A 187 13.85 -13.25 13.66
C GLY A 187 13.87 -12.85 15.14
N SER A 188 13.02 -11.88 15.57
CA SER A 188 12.84 -11.55 16.99
C SER A 188 11.43 -11.85 17.49
N ASP A 189 10.41 -11.36 16.80
CA ASP A 189 9.01 -11.48 17.23
C ASP A 189 8.31 -12.65 16.55
N TYR A 190 8.78 -13.06 15.37
CA TYR A 190 8.31 -14.25 14.64
C TYR A 190 9.47 -14.88 13.84
N CYS A 191 9.36 -16.17 13.53
CA CYS A 191 10.34 -16.88 12.71
C CYS A 191 9.63 -17.79 11.70
N ILE A 192 10.32 -18.05 10.58
CA ILE A 192 9.91 -19.05 9.60
C ILE A 192 10.71 -20.30 9.93
N LYS A 193 10.04 -21.40 10.30
CA LYS A 193 10.66 -22.73 10.39
C LYS A 193 10.55 -23.38 9.01
N VAL A 194 11.68 -23.65 8.39
CA VAL A 194 11.80 -24.40 7.15
C VAL A 194 12.02 -25.86 7.45
#